data_fe6a642a1fffae50a92ab9dee536722b
#
_entry.id   fe6a642a1fffae50a92ab9dee536722b
#
_cell.length_a   1.000
_cell.length_b   1.000
_cell.length_c   1.000
_cell.angle_alpha   90.00
_cell.angle_beta   90.00
_cell.angle_gamma   90.00
#
_symmetry.space_group_name_H-M   'P 1'
#
loop_
_entity.id
_entity.type
_entity.pdbx_description
1 polymer ?
#
loop_
_entity_poly.entity_id
_entity_poly.type
_entity_poly.pdbx_seq_one_letter_code
_entity_poly.pdbx_strand_id
1 'polypeptide(L)'
;MSDAPLLGSAVPPDPLVCNGAALRKATRRVSQLYDTVLAPCGLKVSQHSILVHIARAGSPSMTDLARAMVLDRSALAHNLKPLQRDGYVHMMRDPLDGRSRRVELTETGRAKLAESRRLWKDAQNRFEAAYGVERAAALRHALADIFSDEFALAFSRG
;
A
#
# COMPACT_ATOMS: atom_id res chain seq x y z
N MET A 1 -26.13 23.78 48.24
CA MET A 1 -26.40 22.59 47.39
C MET A 1 -26.04 22.99 45.98
N SER A 2 -24.88 22.53 45.54
CA SER A 2 -24.30 22.93 44.27
C SER A 2 -24.60 21.81 43.29
N ASP A 3 -25.53 22.07 42.34
CA ASP A 3 -25.79 21.18 41.22
C ASP A 3 -24.61 21.26 40.24
N ALA A 4 -23.78 20.23 40.26
CA ALA A 4 -22.81 20.03 39.19
C ALA A 4 -23.55 19.58 37.92
N PRO A 5 -23.33 20.21 36.75
CA PRO A 5 -23.95 19.75 35.52
C PRO A 5 -23.42 18.37 35.20
N LEU A 6 -24.33 17.39 35.10
CA LEU A 6 -24.06 16.07 34.55
C LEU A 6 -23.43 16.25 33.16
N LEU A 7 -22.18 15.85 33.03
CA LEU A 7 -21.49 15.73 31.75
C LEU A 7 -22.35 14.81 30.87
N GLY A 8 -23.10 15.45 29.96
CA GLY A 8 -23.87 14.74 28.96
C GLY A 8 -22.95 13.73 28.25
N SER A 9 -23.32 12.48 28.28
CA SER A 9 -22.65 11.43 27.53
C SER A 9 -22.83 11.75 26.04
N ALA A 10 -21.91 12.51 25.47
CA ALA A 10 -21.84 12.70 24.03
C ALA A 10 -21.55 11.32 23.43
N VAL A 11 -22.57 10.72 22.81
CA VAL A 11 -22.38 9.50 22.04
C VAL A 11 -21.30 9.79 21.00
N PRO A 12 -20.20 9.03 20.98
CA PRO A 12 -19.14 9.26 19.99
C PRO A 12 -19.74 9.17 18.57
N PRO A 13 -19.27 9.99 17.63
CA PRO A 13 -19.77 9.95 16.26
C PRO A 13 -19.59 8.54 15.65
N ASP A 14 -20.54 8.15 14.79
CA ASP A 14 -20.46 6.86 14.10
C ASP A 14 -19.10 6.71 13.41
N PRO A 15 -18.32 5.65 13.70
CA PRO A 15 -17.03 5.41 13.06
C PRO A 15 -17.09 5.36 11.53
N LEU A 16 -18.27 5.14 10.94
CA LEU A 16 -18.46 5.15 9.48
C LEU A 16 -18.46 6.57 8.88
N VAL A 17 -18.65 7.61 9.69
CA VAL A 17 -18.56 9.01 9.25
C VAL A 17 -17.09 9.44 9.07
N CYS A 18 -16.16 8.77 9.71
CA CYS A 18 -14.74 9.06 9.57
C CYS A 18 -14.14 8.38 8.33
N ASN A 19 -13.82 9.16 7.29
CA ASN A 19 -13.20 8.67 6.07
C ASN A 19 -11.91 7.87 6.35
N GLY A 20 -11.05 8.35 7.25
CA GLY A 20 -9.82 7.65 7.62
C GLY A 20 -10.07 6.29 8.29
N ALA A 21 -11.12 6.18 9.13
CA ALA A 21 -11.49 4.91 9.75
C ALA A 21 -12.07 3.94 8.70
N ALA A 22 -12.91 4.43 7.79
CA ALA A 22 -13.49 3.63 6.71
C ALA A 22 -12.40 3.09 5.77
N LEU A 23 -11.49 3.93 5.33
CA LEU A 23 -10.35 3.54 4.48
C LEU A 23 -9.46 2.50 5.16
N ARG A 24 -9.11 2.68 6.44
CA ARG A 24 -8.33 1.68 7.18
C ARG A 24 -9.04 0.34 7.32
N LYS A 25 -10.36 0.33 7.56
CA LYS A 25 -11.16 -0.92 7.61
C LYS A 25 -11.17 -1.61 6.25
N ALA A 26 -11.44 -0.85 5.18
CA ALA A 26 -11.45 -1.38 3.82
C ALA A 26 -10.08 -1.95 3.43
N THR A 27 -8.99 -1.21 3.68
CA THR A 27 -7.62 -1.67 3.41
C THR A 27 -7.32 -2.98 4.13
N ARG A 28 -7.63 -3.09 5.43
CA ARG A 28 -7.41 -4.34 6.16
C ARG A 28 -8.20 -5.51 5.57
N ARG A 29 -9.48 -5.30 5.25
CA ARG A 29 -10.33 -6.35 4.67
C ARG A 29 -9.81 -6.79 3.30
N VAL A 30 -9.52 -5.86 2.41
CA VAL A 30 -9.01 -6.17 1.07
C VAL A 30 -7.65 -6.85 1.15
N SER A 31 -6.73 -6.36 2.00
CA SER A 31 -5.42 -7.00 2.19
C SER A 31 -5.55 -8.45 2.64
N GLN A 32 -6.44 -8.76 3.61
CA GLN A 32 -6.68 -10.14 4.06
C GLN A 32 -7.17 -11.05 2.93
N LEU A 33 -8.12 -10.55 2.10
CA LEU A 33 -8.65 -11.32 0.98
C LEU A 33 -7.58 -11.59 -0.09
N TYR A 34 -6.80 -10.58 -0.45
CA TYR A 34 -5.70 -10.74 -1.41
C TYR A 34 -4.58 -11.63 -0.86
N ASP A 35 -4.22 -11.47 0.41
CA ASP A 35 -3.21 -12.32 1.07
C ASP A 35 -3.61 -13.80 1.06
N THR A 36 -4.90 -14.10 1.23
CA THR A 36 -5.42 -15.48 1.13
C THR A 36 -5.17 -16.07 -0.27
N VAL A 37 -5.40 -15.28 -1.33
CA VAL A 37 -5.19 -15.74 -2.71
C VAL A 37 -3.70 -15.81 -3.05
N LEU A 38 -2.88 -14.92 -2.51
CA LEU A 38 -1.43 -14.88 -2.71
C LEU A 38 -0.66 -15.90 -1.85
N ALA A 39 -1.29 -16.48 -0.83
CA ALA A 39 -0.64 -17.41 0.11
C ALA A 39 0.18 -18.52 -0.56
N PRO A 40 -0.26 -19.15 -1.68
CA PRO A 40 0.54 -20.20 -2.34
C PRO A 40 1.92 -19.76 -2.81
N CYS A 41 2.14 -18.48 -3.14
CA CYS A 41 3.47 -17.97 -3.52
C CYS A 41 4.27 -17.43 -2.31
N GLY A 42 3.71 -17.45 -1.11
CA GLY A 42 4.40 -16.99 0.11
C GLY A 42 4.53 -15.48 0.25
N LEU A 43 3.89 -14.69 -0.63
CA LEU A 43 3.90 -13.23 -0.55
C LEU A 43 2.57 -12.69 0.00
N LYS A 44 2.69 -11.57 0.71
CA LYS A 44 1.54 -10.70 1.02
C LYS A 44 1.31 -9.71 -0.11
N VAL A 45 0.10 -9.18 -0.23
CA VAL A 45 -0.25 -8.17 -1.25
C VAL A 45 0.63 -6.93 -1.16
N SER A 46 1.02 -6.50 0.04
CA SER A 46 1.96 -5.39 0.24
C SER A 46 3.34 -5.67 -0.34
N GLN A 47 3.85 -6.89 -0.17
CA GLN A 47 5.14 -7.33 -0.74
C GLN A 47 5.08 -7.44 -2.27
N HIS A 48 3.99 -8.02 -2.81
CA HIS A 48 3.74 -8.04 -4.25
C HIS A 48 3.73 -6.62 -4.82
N SER A 49 3.05 -5.68 -4.16
CA SER A 49 3.00 -4.26 -4.58
C SER A 49 4.39 -3.63 -4.65
N ILE A 50 5.27 -3.88 -3.66
CA ILE A 50 6.65 -3.38 -3.67
C ILE A 50 7.41 -3.92 -4.89
N LEU A 51 7.34 -5.23 -5.14
CA LEU A 51 8.01 -5.84 -6.29
C LEU A 51 7.51 -5.24 -7.62
N VAL A 52 6.21 -4.98 -7.73
CA VAL A 52 5.62 -4.31 -8.92
C VAL A 52 6.19 -2.91 -9.11
N HIS A 53 6.26 -2.09 -8.04
CA HIS A 53 6.80 -0.74 -8.14
C HIS A 53 8.27 -0.72 -8.54
N ILE A 54 9.08 -1.61 -7.96
CA ILE A 54 10.51 -1.76 -8.33
C ILE A 54 10.62 -2.18 -9.80
N ALA A 55 9.85 -3.18 -10.25
CA ALA A 55 9.89 -3.67 -11.63
C ALA A 55 9.51 -2.57 -12.65
N ARG A 56 8.54 -1.72 -12.32
CA ARG A 56 8.09 -0.63 -13.21
C ARG A 56 9.10 0.51 -13.30
N ALA A 57 9.77 0.82 -12.20
CA ALA A 57 10.75 1.90 -12.13
C ALA A 57 12.17 1.45 -12.53
N GLY A 58 12.42 0.15 -12.62
CA GLY A 58 13.72 -0.44 -12.91
C GLY A 58 14.62 -0.48 -11.68
N SER A 59 15.27 0.61 -11.35
CA SER A 59 16.16 0.76 -10.18
C SER A 59 15.85 2.05 -9.44
N PRO A 60 14.70 2.15 -8.76
CA PRO A 60 14.32 3.38 -8.07
C PRO A 60 15.23 3.66 -6.87
N SER A 61 15.43 4.95 -6.56
CA SER A 61 16.00 5.34 -5.28
C SER A 61 15.02 5.00 -4.13
N MET A 62 15.54 4.84 -2.91
CA MET A 62 14.70 4.66 -1.73
C MET A 62 13.68 5.79 -1.56
N THR A 63 14.05 7.01 -1.90
CA THR A 63 13.17 8.18 -1.81
C THR A 63 12.05 8.12 -2.85
N ASP A 64 12.37 7.80 -4.11
CA ASP A 64 11.37 7.73 -5.16
C ASP A 64 10.41 6.56 -4.95
N LEU A 65 10.91 5.41 -4.50
CA LEU A 65 10.07 4.27 -4.18
C LEU A 65 9.13 4.56 -2.99
N ALA A 66 9.64 5.21 -1.93
CA ALA A 66 8.83 5.62 -0.79
C ALA A 66 7.72 6.60 -1.22
N ARG A 67 8.06 7.59 -2.04
CA ARG A 67 7.09 8.55 -2.60
C ARG A 67 6.03 7.84 -3.45
N ALA A 68 6.44 6.98 -4.37
CA ALA A 68 5.52 6.24 -5.24
C ALA A 68 4.54 5.34 -4.47
N MET A 69 4.92 4.91 -3.27
CA MET A 69 4.10 4.06 -2.40
C MET A 69 3.40 4.81 -1.26
N VAL A 70 3.55 6.14 -1.22
CA VAL A 70 3.04 7.00 -0.13
C VAL A 70 3.48 6.48 1.26
N LEU A 71 4.75 6.11 1.36
CA LEU A 71 5.39 5.61 2.59
C LEU A 71 6.51 6.56 3.02
N ASP A 72 6.77 6.61 4.32
CA ASP A 72 8.04 7.14 4.80
C ASP A 72 9.20 6.15 4.57
N ARG A 73 10.44 6.67 4.59
CA ARG A 73 11.62 5.84 4.31
C ARG A 73 11.82 4.70 5.32
N SER A 74 11.43 4.91 6.58
CA SER A 74 11.57 3.91 7.64
C SER A 74 10.59 2.76 7.44
N ALA A 75 9.32 3.08 7.13
CA ALA A 75 8.30 2.11 6.79
C ALA A 75 8.69 1.28 5.54
N LEU A 76 9.18 1.96 4.48
CA LEU A 76 9.67 1.26 3.29
C LEU A 76 10.84 0.34 3.63
N ALA A 77 11.84 0.83 4.37
CA ALA A 77 13.00 0.01 4.77
C ALA A 77 12.58 -1.22 5.58
N HIS A 78 11.60 -1.07 6.48
CA HIS A 78 11.03 -2.20 7.22
C HIS A 78 10.37 -3.22 6.30
N ASN A 79 9.58 -2.76 5.33
CA ASN A 79 8.87 -3.62 4.39
C ASN A 79 9.80 -4.31 3.37
N LEU A 80 10.95 -3.72 3.07
CA LEU A 80 11.97 -4.31 2.19
C LEU A 80 12.79 -5.42 2.86
N LYS A 81 12.94 -5.41 4.20
CA LYS A 81 13.75 -6.40 4.92
C LYS A 81 13.40 -7.86 4.59
N PRO A 82 12.12 -8.29 4.62
CA PRO A 82 11.78 -9.67 4.26
C PRO A 82 12.13 -9.99 2.80
N LEU A 83 11.86 -9.07 1.87
CA LEU A 83 12.15 -9.27 0.47
C LEU A 83 13.65 -9.36 0.18
N GLN A 84 14.45 -8.59 0.91
CA GLN A 84 15.91 -8.64 0.83
C GLN A 84 16.46 -9.93 1.46
N ARG A 85 15.97 -10.34 2.63
CA ARG A 85 16.33 -11.59 3.30
C ARG A 85 16.03 -12.80 2.42
N ASP A 86 14.89 -12.79 1.73
CA ASP A 86 14.44 -13.88 0.87
C ASP A 86 15.07 -13.81 -0.53
N GLY A 87 15.97 -12.84 -0.78
CA GLY A 87 16.75 -12.71 -1.99
C GLY A 87 15.98 -12.20 -3.21
N TYR A 88 14.81 -11.58 -3.02
CA TYR A 88 14.00 -11.05 -4.13
C TYR A 88 14.43 -9.67 -4.58
N VAL A 89 15.04 -8.90 -3.69
CA VAL A 89 15.58 -7.57 -3.98
C VAL A 89 16.99 -7.43 -3.43
N HIS A 90 17.80 -6.60 -4.07
CA HIS A 90 19.07 -6.17 -3.52
C HIS A 90 19.15 -4.66 -3.53
N MET A 91 19.95 -4.14 -2.60
CA MET A 91 20.22 -2.71 -2.47
C MET A 91 21.63 -2.42 -2.90
N MET A 92 21.79 -1.42 -3.77
CA MET A 92 23.08 -0.94 -4.25
C MET A 92 23.26 0.55 -3.93
N ARG A 93 24.49 1.02 -3.94
CA ARG A 93 24.77 2.47 -3.87
C ARG A 93 24.37 3.11 -5.19
N ASP A 94 23.80 4.29 -5.13
CA ASP A 94 23.55 5.07 -6.34
C ASP A 94 24.91 5.48 -6.95
N PRO A 95 25.17 5.17 -8.24
CA PRO A 95 26.42 5.54 -8.88
C PRO A 95 26.61 7.05 -9.01
N LEU A 96 25.53 7.84 -8.98
CA LEU A 96 25.55 9.30 -9.12
C LEU A 96 25.53 10.01 -7.76
N ASP A 97 25.04 9.35 -6.70
CA ASP A 97 25.00 9.88 -5.34
C ASP A 97 25.30 8.76 -4.33
N GLY A 98 26.55 8.66 -3.90
CA GLY A 98 27.00 7.62 -2.97
C GLY A 98 26.31 7.62 -1.59
N ARG A 99 25.51 8.66 -1.26
CA ARG A 99 24.69 8.75 -0.06
C ARG A 99 23.30 8.12 -0.26
N SER A 100 22.89 7.96 -1.51
CA SER A 100 21.61 7.37 -1.90
C SER A 100 21.76 5.88 -2.14
N ARG A 101 20.67 5.14 -1.90
CA ARG A 101 20.58 3.72 -2.22
C ARG A 101 19.47 3.49 -3.22
N ARG A 102 19.74 2.59 -4.16
CA ARG A 102 18.76 2.08 -5.14
C ARG A 102 18.35 0.66 -4.80
N VAL A 103 17.18 0.28 -5.25
CA VAL A 103 16.63 -1.06 -5.04
C VAL A 103 16.33 -1.68 -6.40
N GLU A 104 16.77 -2.92 -6.59
CA GLU A 104 16.52 -3.68 -7.83
C GLU A 104 15.96 -5.06 -7.53
N LEU A 105 15.19 -5.61 -8.46
CA LEU A 105 14.82 -7.01 -8.42
C LEU A 105 16.01 -7.87 -8.80
N THR A 106 16.23 -8.93 -8.03
CA THR A 106 17.10 -10.03 -8.45
C THR A 106 16.41 -10.87 -9.53
N GLU A 107 17.11 -11.83 -10.12
CA GLU A 107 16.49 -12.79 -11.01
C GLU A 107 15.41 -13.61 -10.30
N THR A 108 15.71 -14.06 -9.07
CA THR A 108 14.73 -14.73 -8.20
C THR A 108 13.53 -13.83 -7.89
N GLY A 109 13.76 -12.53 -7.68
CA GLY A 109 12.69 -11.57 -7.48
C GLY A 109 11.80 -11.37 -8.70
N ARG A 110 12.38 -11.35 -9.90
CA ARG A 110 11.61 -11.32 -11.17
C ARG A 110 10.76 -12.57 -11.36
N ALA A 111 11.32 -13.74 -11.08
CA ALA A 111 10.58 -15.00 -11.11
C ALA A 111 9.43 -15.01 -10.09
N LYS A 112 9.70 -14.55 -8.85
CA LYS A 112 8.69 -14.44 -7.79
C LYS A 112 7.58 -13.46 -8.16
N LEU A 113 7.91 -12.34 -8.79
CA LEU A 113 6.92 -11.39 -9.29
C LEU A 113 6.04 -12.00 -10.38
N ALA A 114 6.61 -12.78 -11.30
CA ALA A 114 5.85 -13.46 -12.36
C ALA A 114 4.87 -14.49 -11.77
N GLU A 115 5.30 -15.26 -10.76
CA GLU A 115 4.46 -16.20 -10.03
C GLU A 115 3.29 -15.47 -9.32
N SER A 116 3.61 -14.45 -8.53
CA SER A 116 2.61 -13.70 -7.76
C SER A 116 1.64 -12.91 -8.63
N ARG A 117 2.02 -12.47 -9.82
CA ARG A 117 1.13 -11.80 -10.79
C ARG A 117 -0.06 -12.65 -11.19
N ARG A 118 0.13 -13.96 -11.36
CA ARG A 118 -0.98 -14.86 -11.72
C ARG A 118 -2.01 -14.91 -10.61
N LEU A 119 -1.55 -15.07 -9.37
CA LEU A 119 -2.42 -15.10 -8.20
C LEU A 119 -3.08 -13.74 -7.93
N TRP A 120 -2.32 -12.66 -8.09
CA TRP A 120 -2.86 -11.31 -7.98
C TRP A 120 -3.98 -11.06 -9.01
N LYS A 121 -3.81 -11.52 -10.24
CA LYS A 121 -4.85 -11.40 -11.27
C LYS A 121 -6.12 -12.15 -10.88
N ASP A 122 -6.00 -13.33 -10.27
CA ASP A 122 -7.14 -14.08 -9.74
C ASP A 122 -7.83 -13.29 -8.61
N ALA A 123 -7.08 -12.76 -7.64
CA ALA A 123 -7.62 -11.91 -6.60
C ALA A 123 -8.36 -10.67 -7.16
N GLN A 124 -7.78 -10.03 -8.18
CA GLN A 124 -8.38 -8.89 -8.87
C GLN A 124 -9.69 -9.26 -9.55
N ASN A 125 -9.73 -10.39 -10.27
CA ASN A 125 -10.94 -10.88 -10.92
C ASN A 125 -12.04 -11.19 -9.89
N ARG A 126 -11.70 -11.81 -8.77
CA ARG A 126 -12.66 -12.08 -7.67
C ARG A 126 -13.19 -10.80 -7.05
N PHE A 127 -12.34 -9.80 -6.87
CA PHE A 127 -12.76 -8.48 -6.38
C PHE A 127 -13.76 -7.83 -7.35
N GLU A 128 -13.45 -7.80 -8.63
CA GLU A 128 -14.29 -7.20 -9.66
C GLU A 128 -15.61 -7.97 -9.84
N ALA A 129 -15.59 -9.30 -9.75
CA ALA A 129 -16.80 -10.12 -9.78
C ALA A 129 -17.72 -9.84 -8.59
N ALA A 130 -17.16 -9.67 -7.38
CA ALA A 130 -17.92 -9.43 -6.16
C ALA A 130 -18.43 -7.99 -6.03
N TYR A 131 -17.62 -7.02 -6.45
CA TYR A 131 -17.89 -5.59 -6.25
C TYR A 131 -18.52 -4.91 -7.47
N GLY A 132 -18.35 -5.48 -8.66
CA GLY A 132 -18.72 -4.92 -9.95
C GLY A 132 -17.54 -4.22 -10.63
N VAL A 133 -17.32 -4.49 -11.91
CA VAL A 133 -16.17 -3.98 -12.69
C VAL A 133 -16.14 -2.46 -12.73
N GLU A 134 -17.27 -1.83 -13.05
CA GLU A 134 -17.38 -0.37 -13.14
C GLU A 134 -17.20 0.30 -11.77
N ARG A 135 -17.80 -0.27 -10.72
CA ARG A 135 -17.64 0.23 -9.36
C ARG A 135 -16.19 0.09 -8.86
N ALA A 136 -15.52 -1.00 -9.22
CA ALA A 136 -14.11 -1.19 -8.90
C ALA A 136 -13.22 -0.18 -9.61
N ALA A 137 -13.52 0.15 -10.86
CA ALA A 137 -12.82 1.19 -11.61
C ALA A 137 -13.04 2.58 -10.98
N ALA A 138 -14.29 2.92 -10.66
CA ALA A 138 -14.63 4.19 -10.00
C ALA A 138 -13.94 4.31 -8.62
N LEU A 139 -13.90 3.22 -7.84
CA LEU A 139 -13.18 3.19 -6.57
C LEU A 139 -11.69 3.46 -6.75
N ARG A 140 -11.04 2.85 -7.73
CA ARG A 140 -9.61 3.10 -8.01
C ARG A 140 -9.34 4.56 -8.37
N HIS A 141 -10.22 5.19 -9.16
CA HIS A 141 -10.10 6.62 -9.49
C HIS A 141 -10.27 7.49 -8.24
N ALA A 142 -11.31 7.26 -7.45
CA ALA A 142 -11.53 8.03 -6.21
C ALA A 142 -10.36 7.89 -5.22
N LEU A 143 -9.78 6.69 -5.11
CA LEU A 143 -8.59 6.48 -4.28
C LEU A 143 -7.36 7.18 -4.85
N ALA A 144 -7.20 7.22 -6.19
CA ALA A 144 -6.10 7.94 -6.84
C ALA A 144 -6.15 9.44 -6.55
N ASP A 145 -7.33 10.02 -6.53
CA ASP A 145 -7.52 11.43 -6.16
C ASP A 145 -7.07 11.68 -4.72
N ILE A 146 -7.42 10.77 -3.79
CA ILE A 146 -7.10 10.92 -2.36
C ILE A 146 -5.59 10.81 -2.09
N PHE A 147 -4.85 9.95 -2.77
CA PHE A 147 -3.40 9.83 -2.57
C PHE A 147 -2.56 10.76 -3.47
N SER A 148 -3.20 11.68 -4.20
CA SER A 148 -2.52 12.69 -5.00
C SER A 148 -1.85 13.78 -4.14
N ASP A 149 -0.77 14.37 -4.66
CA ASP A 149 -0.13 15.52 -4.01
C ASP A 149 -1.07 16.74 -3.97
N GLU A 150 -1.96 16.88 -4.97
CA GLU A 150 -2.96 17.95 -5.03
C GLU A 150 -3.94 17.88 -3.87
N PHE A 151 -4.46 16.67 -3.57
CA PHE A 151 -5.34 16.47 -2.43
C PHE A 151 -4.62 16.77 -1.11
N ALA A 152 -3.38 16.30 -0.94
CA ALA A 152 -2.60 16.55 0.26
C ALA A 152 -2.36 18.05 0.50
N LEU A 153 -2.07 18.80 -0.57
CA LEU A 153 -1.91 20.26 -0.52
C LEU A 153 -3.23 20.98 -0.20
N ALA A 154 -4.33 20.54 -0.79
CA ALA A 154 -5.66 21.11 -0.51
C ALA A 154 -6.06 20.86 0.95
N PHE A 155 -5.86 19.66 1.45
CA PHE A 155 -6.15 19.28 2.84
C PHE A 155 -5.33 20.07 3.86
N SER A 156 -4.07 20.40 3.56
CA SER A 156 -3.20 21.16 4.46
C SER A 156 -3.51 22.66 4.53
N ARG A 157 -4.32 23.18 3.60
CA ARG A 157 -4.71 24.60 3.53
C ARG A 157 -6.05 24.91 4.24
N GLY A 158 -6.83 23.91 4.56
CA GLY A 158 -8.11 24.02 5.29
C GLY A 158 -7.94 23.87 6.78
#